data_92b5107db57975ff583cae7b1259d028
#
_entry.id   92b5107db57975ff583cae7b1259d028
#
_cell.length_a   1.000
_cell.length_b   1.000
_cell.length_c   1.000
_cell.angle_alpha   90.00
_cell.angle_beta   90.00
_cell.angle_gamma   90.00
#
_symmetry.space_group_name_H-M   'P 1'
#
loop_
_entity.id
_entity.type
_entity.pdbx_description
1 polymer ?
#
loop_
_entity_poly.entity_id
_entity_poly.type
_entity_poly.pdbx_seq_one_letter_code
_entity_poly.pdbx_strand_id
1 'polypeptide(L)'
;MVMLYRIINKYLLVLIAGIGLSACSNQTTGTIRLVAEGGCIHRFFDTSPISPSGKYIALFRFPDEIHSPRPGSLGEVFIQDVESGEVVFSIPSCGWEMQLGANVQWGKSDEELFYNDVDTTTWQAYAVRLNFKTGEKMRCEGTVFMVSPDGNELLSYDLCKSRLAQAGYGVIVPDSVVRRNVGPVADDGVYVTDLKTNSCRMIASLADIYEKSVPSIAISNPNDYEYYCFQVKWNLQGTRILTTVQWTPLSGGERRRAVITMNPDGSDIRTAITPEQWARGGHHINWMPDGDHLSMNLNIDGKEGVEIVSVKYDGTDLKEAYPIGSGHPSFNVAGLPYIVTDAYAGEVVAGKGLTPIRLINYEQQTEYNLAEVYLPPIWNFEFRVDAHPAWDRTGRYVVFNGVKDGHRCVYMAEINH
;
A
#
# COMPACT_ATOMS: atom_id res chain seq x y z
N MET A 1 -5.76 8.35 -74.62
CA MET A 1 -6.40 7.20 -75.29
C MET A 1 -6.92 6.35 -74.19
N VAL A 2 -8.13 6.66 -73.70
CA VAL A 2 -9.39 5.98 -73.91
C VAL A 2 -9.30 4.50 -73.52
N MET A 3 -9.90 4.08 -72.42
CA MET A 3 -11.27 3.59 -72.42
C MET A 3 -11.80 3.33 -70.99
N LEU A 4 -12.95 3.94 -70.73
CA LEU A 4 -13.95 3.56 -69.72
C LEU A 4 -14.38 2.10 -69.89
N TYR A 5 -14.68 1.40 -68.77
CA TYR A 5 -15.83 0.48 -68.73
C TYR A 5 -16.51 0.50 -67.35
N ARG A 6 -17.74 0.89 -67.36
CA ARG A 6 -18.79 0.72 -66.34
C ARG A 6 -19.31 -0.71 -66.37
N ILE A 7 -19.73 -1.25 -65.23
CA ILE A 7 -20.89 -2.15 -65.01
C ILE A 7 -21.10 -2.20 -63.48
N ILE A 8 -22.07 -1.55 -62.88
CA ILE A 8 -23.49 -1.83 -62.59
C ILE A 8 -23.71 -3.05 -61.68
N ASN A 9 -24.03 -2.74 -60.42
CA ASN A 9 -25.13 -3.23 -59.57
C ASN A 9 -25.43 -4.70 -59.39
N LYS A 10 -25.43 -5.13 -58.12
CA LYS A 10 -26.65 -5.72 -57.51
C LYS A 10 -26.58 -5.68 -56.01
N TYR A 11 -27.49 -4.92 -55.41
CA TYR A 11 -27.80 -4.94 -53.98
C TYR A 11 -28.40 -6.29 -53.60
N LEU A 12 -27.84 -6.97 -52.61
CA LEU A 12 -28.52 -8.02 -51.88
C LEU A 12 -28.61 -7.58 -50.43
N LEU A 13 -29.76 -7.03 -50.04
CA LEU A 13 -30.12 -6.79 -48.65
C LEU A 13 -30.30 -8.15 -47.98
N VAL A 14 -29.41 -8.53 -47.10
CA VAL A 14 -29.65 -9.57 -46.09
C VAL A 14 -30.02 -8.87 -44.80
N LEU A 15 -31.32 -8.89 -44.49
CA LEU A 15 -31.83 -8.55 -43.14
C LEU A 15 -31.38 -9.67 -42.20
N ILE A 16 -30.32 -9.43 -41.44
CA ILE A 16 -30.03 -10.22 -40.24
C ILE A 16 -30.80 -9.53 -39.10
N ALA A 17 -31.90 -10.15 -38.68
CA ALA A 17 -32.57 -9.85 -37.45
C ALA A 17 -31.61 -10.19 -36.28
N GLY A 18 -30.83 -9.24 -35.84
CA GLY A 18 -30.08 -9.33 -34.63
C GLY A 18 -31.02 -9.33 -33.45
N ILE A 19 -31.26 -10.48 -32.84
CA ILE A 19 -31.82 -10.58 -31.49
C ILE A 19 -30.76 -9.96 -30.56
N GLY A 20 -30.94 -8.69 -30.24
CA GLY A 20 -30.18 -8.03 -29.22
C GLY A 20 -30.56 -8.64 -27.87
N LEU A 21 -29.78 -9.59 -27.40
CA LEU A 21 -29.70 -9.88 -25.98
C LEU A 21 -29.07 -8.68 -25.34
N SER A 22 -29.89 -7.70 -24.91
CA SER A 22 -29.50 -6.73 -23.88
C SER A 22 -29.26 -7.53 -22.60
N ALA A 23 -28.01 -7.93 -22.39
CA ALA A 23 -27.54 -8.24 -21.05
C ALA A 23 -27.61 -6.89 -20.31
N CYS A 24 -28.67 -6.67 -19.54
CA CYS A 24 -28.65 -5.71 -18.43
C CYS A 24 -27.54 -6.17 -17.49
N SER A 25 -26.32 -5.66 -17.67
CA SER A 25 -25.36 -5.65 -16.61
C SER A 25 -25.94 -4.74 -15.52
N ASN A 26 -26.40 -5.33 -14.44
CA ASN A 26 -26.56 -4.60 -13.19
C ASN A 26 -25.16 -4.09 -12.78
N GLN A 27 -24.77 -2.95 -13.33
CA GLN A 27 -23.61 -2.24 -12.85
C GLN A 27 -23.95 -1.74 -11.44
N THR A 28 -23.34 -2.36 -10.47
CA THR A 28 -23.30 -1.89 -9.07
C THR A 28 -22.43 -0.62 -9.04
N THR A 29 -22.96 0.48 -9.54
CA THR A 29 -22.31 1.80 -9.46
C THR A 29 -22.48 2.30 -8.04
N GLY A 30 -21.44 2.12 -7.22
CA GLY A 30 -21.38 2.73 -5.89
C GLY A 30 -21.39 4.26 -5.99
N THR A 31 -21.97 4.91 -4.99
CA THR A 31 -21.91 6.37 -4.87
C THR A 31 -20.49 6.81 -4.52
N ILE A 32 -19.85 7.57 -5.39
CA ILE A 32 -18.53 8.14 -5.14
C ILE A 32 -18.70 9.52 -4.56
N ARG A 33 -17.98 9.82 -3.48
CA ARG A 33 -17.95 11.16 -2.89
C ARG A 33 -16.53 11.61 -2.56
N LEU A 34 -16.28 12.92 -2.70
CA LEU A 34 -15.11 13.57 -2.16
C LEU A 34 -15.25 13.64 -0.63
N VAL A 35 -14.27 13.12 0.10
CA VAL A 35 -14.27 13.10 1.57
C VAL A 35 -13.48 14.26 2.12
N ALA A 36 -12.26 14.48 1.59
CA ALA A 36 -11.38 15.55 2.04
C ALA A 36 -10.57 16.13 0.87
N GLU A 37 -10.24 17.41 0.95
CA GLU A 37 -9.46 18.14 -0.06
C GLU A 37 -8.41 19.05 0.60
N GLY A 38 -7.51 19.63 -0.21
CA GLY A 38 -6.50 20.57 0.26
C GLY A 38 -5.22 19.90 0.75
N GLY A 39 -4.58 19.10 -0.09
CA GLY A 39 -3.26 18.52 0.18
C GLY A 39 -3.27 17.36 1.15
N CYS A 40 -4.31 16.54 1.14
CA CYS A 40 -4.45 15.45 2.11
C CYS A 40 -4.47 14.07 1.46
N ILE A 41 -4.07 13.06 2.25
CA ILE A 41 -4.09 11.64 1.87
C ILE A 41 -4.60 10.77 3.03
N HIS A 42 -5.13 9.61 2.68
CA HIS A 42 -5.13 8.46 3.57
C HIS A 42 -3.81 7.69 3.42
N ARG A 43 -3.50 6.83 4.37
CA ARG A 43 -2.20 6.17 4.47
C ARG A 43 -1.87 5.27 3.27
N PHE A 44 -2.47 4.07 3.20
CA PHE A 44 -2.06 3.03 2.25
C PHE A 44 -3.19 2.02 2.02
N PHE A 45 -3.04 1.13 1.04
CA PHE A 45 -4.07 0.16 0.64
C PHE A 45 -4.26 -1.02 1.60
N ASP A 46 -3.45 -1.15 2.65
CA ASP A 46 -3.41 -2.30 3.56
C ASP A 46 -4.11 -2.08 4.91
N THR A 47 -4.59 -0.88 5.18
CA THR A 47 -5.33 -0.54 6.40
C THR A 47 -6.47 0.43 6.11
N SER A 48 -7.59 0.25 6.83
CA SER A 48 -8.73 1.15 6.74
C SER A 48 -8.42 2.53 7.34
N PRO A 49 -8.62 3.63 6.61
CA PRO A 49 -8.61 4.96 7.20
C PRO A 49 -9.89 5.28 7.96
N ILE A 50 -10.94 4.47 7.80
CA ILE A 50 -12.24 4.63 8.48
C ILE A 50 -12.17 3.96 9.85
N SER A 51 -12.72 4.62 10.87
CA SER A 51 -12.76 4.13 12.24
C SER A 51 -13.58 2.83 12.38
N PRO A 52 -13.41 2.08 13.48
CA PRO A 52 -14.11 0.81 13.68
C PRO A 52 -15.64 0.87 13.55
N SER A 53 -16.29 1.96 13.96
CA SER A 53 -17.74 2.13 13.80
C SER A 53 -18.17 2.66 12.43
N GLY A 54 -17.24 3.11 11.59
CA GLY A 54 -17.54 3.79 10.34
C GLY A 54 -17.80 5.30 10.48
N LYS A 55 -17.77 5.85 11.71
CA LYS A 55 -18.16 7.24 11.97
C LYS A 55 -17.10 8.26 11.57
N TYR A 56 -15.82 7.94 11.74
CA TYR A 56 -14.73 8.86 11.50
C TYR A 56 -13.79 8.35 10.43
N ILE A 57 -13.10 9.29 9.78
CA ILE A 57 -11.96 9.01 8.90
C ILE A 57 -10.75 9.77 9.42
N ALA A 58 -9.57 9.11 9.46
CA ALA A 58 -8.32 9.70 9.90
C ALA A 58 -7.37 9.85 8.70
N LEU A 59 -6.85 11.06 8.53
CA LEU A 59 -6.11 11.49 7.35
C LEU A 59 -4.87 12.29 7.76
N PHE A 60 -4.00 12.53 6.78
CA PHE A 60 -2.84 13.40 6.91
C PHE A 60 -2.88 14.50 5.87
N ARG A 61 -2.56 15.77 6.26
CA ARG A 61 -2.43 16.92 5.38
C ARG A 61 -0.98 17.37 5.30
N PHE A 62 -0.47 17.53 4.09
CA PHE A 62 0.88 18.01 3.83
C PHE A 62 0.99 19.51 4.03
N PRO A 63 2.11 20.00 4.58
CA PRO A 63 2.39 21.43 4.62
C PRO A 63 2.79 21.99 3.25
N ASP A 64 3.33 21.13 2.39
CA ASP A 64 3.76 21.41 1.02
C ASP A 64 3.72 20.11 0.20
N GLU A 65 3.21 20.18 -1.03
CA GLU A 65 3.03 19.04 -1.90
C GLU A 65 4.04 18.95 -3.05
N ILE A 66 4.82 20.03 -3.25
CA ILE A 66 5.67 20.20 -4.45
C ILE A 66 7.14 20.43 -4.16
N HIS A 67 7.51 20.73 -2.92
CA HIS A 67 8.90 20.88 -2.51
C HIS A 67 9.32 19.74 -1.60
N SER A 68 10.59 19.33 -1.72
CA SER A 68 11.15 18.29 -0.85
C SER A 68 11.00 18.65 0.62
N PRO A 69 10.43 17.76 1.42
CA PRO A 69 10.22 18.02 2.83
C PRO A 69 11.55 18.21 3.57
N ARG A 70 11.53 19.10 4.56
CA ARG A 70 12.69 19.36 5.42
C ARG A 70 12.51 18.66 6.76
N PRO A 71 13.60 18.20 7.40
CA PRO A 71 13.52 17.69 8.76
C PRO A 71 12.80 18.66 9.70
N GLY A 72 11.84 18.15 10.46
CA GLY A 72 11.00 18.93 11.36
C GLY A 72 9.87 19.73 10.72
N SER A 73 9.63 19.62 9.40
CA SER A 73 8.44 20.22 8.78
C SER A 73 7.17 19.59 9.35
N LEU A 74 6.26 20.46 9.83
CA LEU A 74 5.01 20.04 10.46
C LEU A 74 3.92 19.86 9.41
N GLY A 75 3.40 18.63 9.26
CA GLY A 75 2.12 18.35 8.63
C GLY A 75 1.02 18.21 9.69
N GLU A 76 -0.18 17.83 9.29
CA GLU A 76 -1.34 17.76 10.16
C GLU A 76 -1.99 16.37 10.08
N VAL A 77 -2.05 15.67 11.20
CA VAL A 77 -2.95 14.52 11.41
C VAL A 77 -4.31 15.07 11.78
N PHE A 78 -5.37 14.68 11.06
CA PHE A 78 -6.71 15.15 11.38
C PHE A 78 -7.75 14.03 11.28
N ILE A 79 -8.83 14.20 12.04
CA ILE A 79 -9.98 13.31 12.09
C ILE A 79 -11.20 14.08 11.63
N GLN A 80 -11.93 13.50 10.69
CA GLN A 80 -13.15 14.06 10.14
C GLN A 80 -14.32 13.12 10.39
N ASP A 81 -15.48 13.67 10.73
CA ASP A 81 -16.74 12.92 10.78
C ASP A 81 -17.16 12.58 9.33
N VAL A 82 -17.42 11.30 9.08
CA VAL A 82 -17.68 10.78 7.74
C VAL A 82 -18.98 11.30 7.14
N GLU A 83 -19.99 11.56 7.98
CA GLU A 83 -21.33 12.00 7.53
C GLU A 83 -21.37 13.52 7.29
N SER A 84 -20.95 14.30 8.28
CA SER A 84 -20.99 15.77 8.20
C SER A 84 -19.86 16.40 7.41
N GLY A 85 -18.71 15.70 7.28
CA GLY A 85 -17.49 16.25 6.71
C GLY A 85 -16.76 17.23 7.63
N GLU A 86 -17.19 17.39 8.90
CA GLU A 86 -16.57 18.30 9.85
C GLU A 86 -15.26 17.72 10.40
N VAL A 87 -14.20 18.52 10.44
CA VAL A 87 -12.95 18.17 11.13
C VAL A 87 -13.19 18.26 12.64
N VAL A 88 -13.21 17.13 13.33
CA VAL A 88 -13.49 17.04 14.77
C VAL A 88 -12.23 17.06 15.64
N PHE A 89 -11.07 16.83 15.05
CA PHE A 89 -9.78 16.87 15.74
C PHE A 89 -8.65 17.09 14.75
N SER A 90 -7.61 17.84 15.15
CA SER A 90 -6.34 17.91 14.42
C SER A 90 -5.16 18.11 15.34
N ILE A 91 -3.98 17.65 14.89
CA ILE A 91 -2.72 17.77 15.61
C ILE A 91 -1.53 17.80 14.65
N PRO A 92 -0.53 18.66 14.87
CA PRO A 92 0.68 18.64 14.05
C PRO A 92 1.54 17.41 14.32
N SER A 93 2.28 16.98 13.29
CA SER A 93 3.32 15.97 13.37
C SER A 93 4.43 16.27 12.37
N CYS A 94 5.69 15.99 12.74
CA CYS A 94 6.83 15.97 11.82
C CYS A 94 7.35 14.55 11.52
N GLY A 95 6.66 13.51 11.99
CA GLY A 95 6.98 12.09 11.73
C GLY A 95 6.33 11.52 10.48
N TRP A 96 6.41 12.23 9.35
CA TRP A 96 5.69 11.89 8.14
C TRP A 96 6.60 11.72 6.91
N GLU A 97 6.04 11.12 5.88
CA GLU A 97 6.64 10.86 4.57
C GLU A 97 5.66 11.15 3.44
N MET A 98 6.17 11.31 2.21
CA MET A 98 5.37 11.78 1.06
C MET A 98 4.32 10.77 0.59
N GLN A 99 4.50 9.47 0.84
CA GLN A 99 3.61 8.43 0.34
C GLN A 99 2.54 7.99 1.35
N LEU A 100 2.87 7.98 2.65
CA LEU A 100 1.99 7.44 3.69
C LEU A 100 1.59 8.47 4.75
N GLY A 101 2.02 9.74 4.61
CA GLY A 101 1.85 10.75 5.65
C GLY A 101 2.51 10.32 6.96
N ALA A 102 1.87 10.56 8.09
CA ALA A 102 2.36 10.16 9.41
C ALA A 102 2.00 8.70 9.80
N ASN A 103 1.68 7.83 8.83
CA ASN A 103 1.20 6.46 9.07
C ASN A 103 -0.02 6.39 10.00
N VAL A 104 -0.97 7.30 9.81
CA VAL A 104 -2.16 7.45 10.65
C VAL A 104 -3.05 6.20 10.58
N GLN A 105 -3.36 5.61 11.72
CA GLN A 105 -4.14 4.36 11.81
C GLN A 105 -5.04 4.35 13.04
N TRP A 106 -6.23 3.78 12.90
CA TRP A 106 -7.12 3.49 14.02
C TRP A 106 -6.65 2.26 14.80
N GLY A 107 -6.76 2.34 16.12
CA GLY A 107 -6.68 1.19 17.00
C GLY A 107 -7.99 0.37 17.05
N LYS A 108 -8.31 -0.16 18.23
CA LYS A 108 -9.51 -1.01 18.44
C LYS A 108 -10.83 -0.24 18.51
N SER A 109 -10.78 1.02 18.85
CA SER A 109 -11.96 1.85 19.06
C SER A 109 -11.91 3.14 18.24
N ASP A 110 -13.06 3.80 18.16
CA ASP A 110 -13.17 5.12 17.52
C ASP A 110 -12.44 6.24 18.26
N GLU A 111 -11.93 5.96 19.44
CA GLU A 111 -11.21 6.95 20.25
C GLU A 111 -9.70 6.82 20.14
N GLU A 112 -9.21 5.66 19.69
CA GLU A 112 -7.80 5.31 19.68
C GLU A 112 -7.19 5.47 18.29
N LEU A 113 -6.23 6.37 18.18
CA LEU A 113 -5.50 6.66 16.95
C LEU A 113 -4.00 6.50 17.18
N PHE A 114 -3.30 6.03 16.16
CA PHE A 114 -1.84 5.95 16.13
C PHE A 114 -1.29 6.75 14.95
N TYR A 115 -0.18 7.43 15.17
CA TYR A 115 0.59 8.11 14.12
C TYR A 115 2.06 8.24 14.55
N ASN A 116 2.96 8.51 13.61
CA ASN A 116 4.36 8.77 13.94
C ASN A 116 4.64 10.25 14.14
N ASP A 117 5.63 10.54 14.99
CA ASP A 117 6.18 11.86 15.20
C ASP A 117 7.71 11.76 15.37
N VAL A 118 8.41 12.88 15.46
CA VAL A 118 9.87 12.95 15.62
C VAL A 118 10.22 13.89 16.76
N ASP A 119 11.10 13.45 17.63
CA ASP A 119 11.78 14.33 18.59
C ASP A 119 12.85 15.13 17.84
N THR A 120 12.59 16.40 17.56
CA THR A 120 13.49 17.25 16.77
C THR A 120 14.79 17.63 17.49
N THR A 121 14.92 17.29 18.79
CA THR A 121 16.17 17.46 19.55
C THR A 121 17.12 16.30 19.30
N THR A 122 16.59 15.09 19.28
CA THR A 122 17.37 13.85 19.11
C THR A 122 17.26 13.24 17.71
N TRP A 123 16.28 13.68 16.93
CA TRP A 123 15.88 13.12 15.63
C TRP A 123 15.42 11.65 15.70
N GLN A 124 14.96 11.24 16.89
CA GLN A 124 14.37 9.92 17.07
C GLN A 124 12.89 9.95 16.65
N ALA A 125 12.53 9.09 15.70
CA ALA A 125 11.13 8.84 15.35
C ALA A 125 10.48 7.93 16.40
N TYR A 126 9.20 8.17 16.68
CA TYR A 126 8.40 7.39 17.63
C TYR A 126 6.92 7.41 17.23
N ALA A 127 6.15 6.42 17.67
CA ALA A 127 4.70 6.45 17.52
C ALA A 127 4.05 7.23 18.69
N VAL A 128 2.92 7.84 18.38
CA VAL A 128 2.01 8.43 19.37
C VAL A 128 0.73 7.61 19.39
N ARG A 129 0.34 7.12 20.56
CA ARG A 129 -1.00 6.62 20.84
C ARG A 129 -1.85 7.78 21.37
N LEU A 130 -2.92 8.11 20.70
CA LEU A 130 -3.79 9.25 20.99
C LEU A 130 -5.20 8.78 21.31
N ASN A 131 -5.77 9.20 22.42
CA ASN A 131 -7.22 9.26 22.60
C ASN A 131 -7.69 10.65 22.17
N PHE A 132 -8.28 10.77 21.00
CA PHE A 132 -8.64 12.08 20.45
C PHE A 132 -9.86 12.73 21.14
N LYS A 133 -10.66 11.96 21.90
CA LYS A 133 -11.78 12.50 22.66
C LYS A 133 -11.32 13.21 23.92
N THR A 134 -10.34 12.66 24.60
CA THR A 134 -9.77 13.25 25.83
C THR A 134 -8.56 14.14 25.57
N GLY A 135 -7.92 13.97 24.39
CA GLY A 135 -6.64 14.61 24.07
C GLY A 135 -5.42 13.94 24.74
N GLU A 136 -5.63 12.84 25.45
CA GLU A 136 -4.55 12.09 26.09
C GLU A 136 -3.63 11.46 25.05
N LYS A 137 -2.31 11.64 25.23
CA LYS A 137 -1.26 11.12 24.36
C LYS A 137 -0.26 10.31 25.14
N MET A 138 0.17 9.18 24.57
CA MET A 138 1.29 8.39 25.05
C MET A 138 2.34 8.31 23.93
N ARG A 139 3.59 8.70 24.23
CA ARG A 139 4.74 8.43 23.37
C ARG A 139 5.10 6.96 23.51
N CYS A 140 5.13 6.23 22.40
CA CYS A 140 5.61 4.86 22.34
C CYS A 140 7.13 4.83 22.15
N GLU A 141 7.80 3.77 22.63
CA GLU A 141 9.25 3.61 22.42
C GLU A 141 9.62 3.34 20.96
N GLY A 142 8.77 2.63 20.21
CA GLY A 142 8.97 2.37 18.79
C GLY A 142 8.08 3.23 17.90
N THR A 143 8.30 3.13 16.58
CA THR A 143 7.43 3.70 15.54
C THR A 143 6.28 2.76 15.20
N VAL A 144 5.30 3.23 14.44
CA VAL A 144 4.22 2.41 13.89
C VAL A 144 4.28 2.38 12.36
N PHE A 145 4.39 1.17 11.80
CA PHE A 145 4.02 0.93 10.42
C PHE A 145 2.64 0.28 10.36
N MET A 146 2.34 -0.70 11.22
CA MET A 146 1.03 -1.31 11.32
C MET A 146 0.69 -1.66 12.78
N VAL A 147 -0.55 -1.36 13.17
CA VAL A 147 -1.11 -1.78 14.47
C VAL A 147 -1.52 -3.26 14.38
N SER A 148 -1.25 -4.06 15.40
CA SER A 148 -1.68 -5.46 15.43
C SER A 148 -3.21 -5.58 15.39
N PRO A 149 -3.78 -6.66 14.82
CA PRO A 149 -5.23 -6.83 14.74
C PRO A 149 -5.93 -6.83 16.11
N ASP A 150 -5.24 -7.28 17.14
CA ASP A 150 -5.72 -7.23 18.53
C ASP A 150 -5.45 -5.87 19.21
N GLY A 151 -4.76 -4.92 18.53
CA GLY A 151 -4.46 -3.57 18.96
C GLY A 151 -3.56 -3.47 20.19
N ASN A 152 -2.80 -4.52 20.50
CA ASN A 152 -1.92 -4.56 21.67
C ASN A 152 -0.45 -4.26 21.32
N GLU A 153 -0.08 -4.33 20.06
CA GLU A 153 1.29 -4.17 19.59
C GLU A 153 1.37 -3.25 18.36
N LEU A 154 2.51 -2.58 18.22
CA LEU A 154 2.88 -1.86 17.00
C LEU A 154 4.00 -2.61 16.31
N LEU A 155 3.83 -2.88 15.02
CA LEU A 155 4.83 -3.47 14.16
C LEU A 155 5.51 -2.37 13.36
N SER A 156 6.83 -2.40 13.28
CA SER A 156 7.60 -1.42 12.52
C SER A 156 8.97 -1.96 12.07
N TYR A 157 9.65 -1.17 11.31
CA TYR A 157 11.07 -1.26 10.95
C TYR A 157 11.66 0.15 11.04
N ASP A 158 12.94 0.35 10.75
CA ASP A 158 13.53 1.70 10.81
C ASP A 158 12.95 2.60 9.71
N LEU A 159 11.89 3.34 10.03
CA LEU A 159 11.19 4.22 9.10
C LEU A 159 12.07 5.36 8.56
N CYS A 160 13.11 5.79 9.31
CA CYS A 160 14.02 6.82 8.84
C CYS A 160 14.92 6.33 7.70
N LYS A 161 15.12 5.01 7.58
CA LYS A 161 15.90 4.38 6.50
C LYS A 161 15.08 4.06 5.24
N SER A 162 13.75 4.12 5.29
CA SER A 162 12.88 3.75 4.16
C SER A 162 13.22 4.49 2.87
N ARG A 163 13.63 5.76 2.97
CA ARG A 163 14.04 6.57 1.81
C ARG A 163 15.28 6.04 1.08
N LEU A 164 16.15 5.30 1.80
CA LEU A 164 17.30 4.62 1.19
C LEU A 164 16.86 3.41 0.38
N ALA A 165 15.73 2.81 0.76
CA ALA A 165 15.09 1.72 0.05
C ALA A 165 14.23 2.23 -1.12
N GLN A 166 13.47 3.33 -0.94
CA GLN A 166 12.56 3.83 -1.97
C GLN A 166 12.24 5.33 -1.81
N ALA A 167 12.38 6.11 -2.88
CA ALA A 167 12.05 7.53 -2.89
C ALA A 167 10.56 7.78 -2.55
N GLY A 168 10.31 8.84 -1.76
CA GLY A 168 8.98 9.22 -1.28
C GLY A 168 8.55 8.52 0.00
N TYR A 169 9.29 7.49 0.43
CA TYR A 169 9.08 6.83 1.71
C TYR A 169 10.13 7.26 2.73
N GLY A 170 9.77 7.09 3.99
CA GLY A 170 10.66 7.29 5.13
C GLY A 170 10.46 8.63 5.84
N VAL A 171 10.37 8.54 7.15
CA VAL A 171 10.28 9.71 8.05
C VAL A 171 11.46 10.64 7.84
N ILE A 172 11.18 11.93 7.69
CA ILE A 172 12.15 12.94 7.26
C ILE A 172 12.95 13.43 8.48
N VAL A 173 14.19 12.96 8.56
CA VAL A 173 15.20 13.40 9.52
C VAL A 173 16.48 13.80 8.80
N PRO A 174 17.43 14.54 9.45
CA PRO A 174 18.70 14.88 8.83
C PRO A 174 19.47 13.63 8.36
N ASP A 175 20.11 13.71 7.20
CA ASP A 175 20.91 12.60 6.65
C ASP A 175 22.01 12.13 7.60
N SER A 176 22.56 13.04 8.40
CA SER A 176 23.65 12.77 9.34
C SER A 176 23.29 11.78 10.45
N VAL A 177 21.98 11.59 10.72
CA VAL A 177 21.53 10.65 11.76
C VAL A 177 21.05 9.32 11.18
N VAL A 178 20.96 9.17 9.85
CA VAL A 178 20.51 7.96 9.18
C VAL A 178 21.70 7.07 8.85
N ARG A 179 21.88 6.01 9.62
CA ARG A 179 22.96 5.04 9.39
C ARG A 179 22.62 4.09 8.24
N ARG A 180 23.54 3.89 7.33
CA ARG A 180 23.41 2.93 6.22
C ARG A 180 23.76 1.51 6.69
N ASN A 181 23.03 0.53 6.18
CA ASN A 181 23.21 -0.89 6.51
C ASN A 181 24.07 -1.58 5.45
N VAL A 182 25.39 -1.60 5.63
CA VAL A 182 26.30 -2.35 4.76
C VAL A 182 26.33 -3.82 5.21
N GLY A 183 25.93 -4.69 4.32
CA GLY A 183 25.68 -6.10 4.63
C GLY A 183 24.38 -6.32 5.43
N PRO A 184 24.04 -7.59 5.70
CA PRO A 184 22.91 -7.93 6.58
C PRO A 184 23.28 -7.70 8.04
N VAL A 185 22.96 -6.53 8.56
CA VAL A 185 23.34 -6.09 9.93
C VAL A 185 22.50 -6.76 11.01
N ALA A 186 23.08 -6.90 12.21
CA ALA A 186 22.39 -7.49 13.36
C ALA A 186 21.69 -6.46 14.27
N ASP A 187 21.87 -5.16 14.01
CA ASP A 187 21.35 -4.06 14.80
C ASP A 187 20.21 -3.28 14.11
N ASP A 188 19.64 -3.84 13.04
CA ASP A 188 18.45 -3.35 12.34
C ASP A 188 17.62 -4.51 11.79
N GLY A 189 16.29 -4.33 11.71
CA GLY A 189 15.38 -5.38 11.27
C GLY A 189 13.91 -5.04 11.51
N VAL A 190 13.16 -6.00 12.00
CA VAL A 190 11.72 -5.91 12.31
C VAL A 190 11.54 -5.73 13.82
N TYR A 191 10.73 -4.75 14.20
CA TYR A 191 10.50 -4.35 15.60
C TYR A 191 9.02 -4.49 15.97
N VAL A 192 8.79 -4.87 17.24
CA VAL A 192 7.46 -4.89 17.86
C VAL A 192 7.51 -4.05 19.14
N THR A 193 6.54 -3.17 19.31
CA THR A 193 6.33 -2.40 20.55
C THR A 193 5.08 -2.92 21.25
N ASP A 194 5.24 -3.47 22.44
CA ASP A 194 4.15 -3.84 23.34
C ASP A 194 3.52 -2.60 23.95
N LEU A 195 2.25 -2.34 23.71
CA LEU A 195 1.55 -1.14 24.16
C LEU A 195 1.18 -1.14 25.65
N LYS A 196 1.20 -2.30 26.30
CA LYS A 196 0.93 -2.43 27.74
C LYS A 196 2.16 -2.04 28.57
N THR A 197 3.34 -2.49 28.15
CA THR A 197 4.60 -2.22 28.85
C THR A 197 5.34 -1.02 28.27
N ASN A 198 4.90 -0.54 27.10
CA ASN A 198 5.58 0.46 26.27
C ASN A 198 7.04 0.09 25.99
N SER A 199 7.33 -1.17 25.69
CA SER A 199 8.68 -1.62 25.38
C SER A 199 8.81 -2.04 23.93
N CYS A 200 9.83 -1.52 23.25
CA CYS A 200 10.16 -1.87 21.86
C CYS A 200 11.28 -2.91 21.84
N ARG A 201 11.08 -3.97 21.07
CA ARG A 201 12.10 -5.02 20.85
C ARG A 201 12.23 -5.37 19.38
N MET A 202 13.42 -5.68 18.94
CA MET A 202 13.67 -6.30 17.64
C MET A 202 13.31 -7.78 17.72
N ILE A 203 12.47 -8.27 16.80
CA ILE A 203 12.04 -9.67 16.75
C ILE A 203 12.88 -10.49 15.76
N ALA A 204 13.37 -9.85 14.69
CA ALA A 204 14.28 -10.45 13.73
C ALA A 204 15.18 -9.37 13.16
N SER A 205 16.49 -9.57 13.20
CA SER A 205 17.47 -8.71 12.54
C SER A 205 17.57 -9.01 11.05
N LEU A 206 18.14 -8.10 10.26
CA LEU A 206 18.50 -8.38 8.85
C LEU A 206 19.48 -9.55 8.75
N ALA A 207 20.38 -9.73 9.74
CA ALA A 207 21.28 -10.87 9.82
C ALA A 207 20.51 -12.18 10.06
N ASP A 208 19.54 -12.19 11.00
CA ASP A 208 18.67 -13.35 11.22
C ASP A 208 17.90 -13.75 9.97
N ILE A 209 17.30 -12.76 9.29
CA ILE A 209 16.56 -13.00 8.05
C ILE A 209 17.48 -13.57 6.96
N TYR A 210 18.66 -13.00 6.80
CA TYR A 210 19.64 -13.45 5.82
C TYR A 210 20.11 -14.89 6.06
N GLU A 211 20.36 -15.25 7.31
CA GLU A 211 20.89 -16.55 7.69
C GLU A 211 19.84 -17.66 7.79
N LYS A 212 18.62 -17.30 8.26
CA LYS A 212 17.60 -18.29 8.66
C LYS A 212 16.45 -18.45 7.67
N SER A 213 16.35 -17.59 6.64
CA SER A 213 15.23 -17.69 5.68
C SER A 213 15.26 -18.98 4.85
N VAL A 214 14.07 -19.56 4.63
CA VAL A 214 13.90 -20.78 3.84
C VAL A 214 12.80 -20.57 2.80
N PRO A 215 13.11 -20.69 1.49
CA PRO A 215 14.44 -20.82 0.87
C PRO A 215 15.39 -19.67 1.23
N SER A 216 16.71 -19.95 1.18
CA SER A 216 17.74 -18.95 1.51
C SER A 216 17.76 -17.80 0.51
N ILE A 217 17.91 -16.56 1.02
CA ILE A 217 18.16 -15.34 0.22
C ILE A 217 19.65 -14.96 0.18
N ALA A 218 20.53 -15.83 0.74
CA ALA A 218 21.95 -15.57 0.85
C ALA A 218 22.60 -15.47 -0.53
N ILE A 219 23.51 -14.49 -0.67
CA ILE A 219 24.29 -14.23 -1.88
C ILE A 219 25.78 -14.24 -1.56
N SER A 220 26.61 -14.40 -2.60
CA SER A 220 28.05 -14.15 -2.48
C SER A 220 28.32 -12.68 -2.19
N ASN A 221 29.31 -12.40 -1.34
CA ASN A 221 29.75 -11.05 -0.99
C ASN A 221 28.60 -10.11 -0.49
N PRO A 222 27.87 -10.46 0.57
CA PRO A 222 26.77 -9.64 1.06
C PRO A 222 27.18 -8.23 1.47
N ASN A 223 28.44 -8.01 1.86
CA ASN A 223 28.96 -6.70 2.24
C ASN A 223 29.17 -5.73 1.05
N ASP A 224 28.98 -6.20 -0.18
CA ASP A 224 28.95 -5.32 -1.36
C ASP A 224 27.56 -4.68 -1.57
N TYR A 225 26.63 -4.90 -0.65
CA TYR A 225 25.25 -4.42 -0.74
C TYR A 225 24.82 -3.73 0.55
N GLU A 226 23.81 -2.85 0.41
CA GLU A 226 23.04 -2.32 1.54
C GLU A 226 21.69 -3.05 1.64
N TYR A 227 21.31 -3.41 2.87
CA TYR A 227 20.10 -4.15 3.16
C TYR A 227 19.13 -3.33 4.01
N TYR A 228 17.85 -3.34 3.64
CA TYR A 228 16.79 -2.67 4.38
C TYR A 228 15.52 -3.51 4.41
N CYS A 229 14.83 -3.51 5.54
CA CYS A 229 13.41 -3.86 5.58
C CYS A 229 12.61 -2.75 4.90
N PHE A 230 11.52 -3.13 4.25
CA PHE A 230 10.58 -2.19 3.63
C PHE A 230 9.17 -2.73 3.72
N GLN A 231 8.30 -1.99 4.41
CA GLN A 231 6.97 -2.40 4.81
C GLN A 231 6.97 -3.66 5.70
N VAL A 232 6.16 -3.64 6.72
CA VAL A 232 5.93 -4.78 7.62
C VAL A 232 4.44 -4.87 7.90
N LYS A 233 3.86 -6.07 7.81
CA LYS A 233 2.40 -6.22 7.90
C LYS A 233 2.02 -7.46 8.71
N TRP A 234 1.08 -7.30 9.62
CA TRP A 234 0.36 -8.40 10.22
C TRP A 234 -0.62 -9.03 9.23
N ASN A 235 -0.82 -10.35 9.29
CA ASN A 235 -2.05 -10.93 8.76
C ASN A 235 -3.25 -10.57 9.65
N LEU A 236 -4.47 -10.71 9.14
CA LEU A 236 -5.69 -10.33 9.87
C LEU A 236 -5.88 -11.12 11.17
N GLN A 237 -5.30 -12.31 11.27
CA GLN A 237 -5.37 -13.19 12.45
C GLN A 237 -4.33 -12.84 13.52
N GLY A 238 -3.35 -11.98 13.22
CA GLY A 238 -2.25 -11.64 14.13
C GLY A 238 -1.27 -12.80 14.37
N THR A 239 -1.27 -13.81 13.50
CA THR A 239 -0.48 -15.04 13.66
C THR A 239 0.80 -15.07 12.85
N ARG A 240 0.92 -14.19 11.84
CA ARG A 240 2.13 -14.05 11.03
C ARG A 240 2.38 -12.59 10.64
N ILE A 241 3.65 -12.32 10.37
CA ILE A 241 4.17 -11.04 9.89
C ILE A 241 4.81 -11.26 8.52
N LEU A 242 4.65 -10.30 7.62
CA LEU A 242 5.46 -10.20 6.41
C LEU A 242 6.35 -8.95 6.45
N THR A 243 7.48 -9.01 5.77
CA THR A 243 8.30 -7.85 5.38
C THR A 243 8.88 -8.07 3.99
N THR A 244 9.12 -6.99 3.27
CA THR A 244 9.98 -7.03 2.09
C THR A 244 11.40 -6.70 2.53
N VAL A 245 12.36 -7.54 2.20
CA VAL A 245 13.78 -7.21 2.33
C VAL A 245 14.30 -6.78 0.97
N GLN A 246 14.97 -5.63 0.93
CA GLN A 246 15.57 -5.06 -0.27
C GLN A 246 17.06 -4.89 -0.07
N TRP A 247 17.87 -5.18 -1.12
CA TRP A 247 19.30 -4.89 -1.10
C TRP A 247 19.76 -4.35 -2.44
N THR A 248 20.59 -3.33 -2.35
CA THR A 248 21.10 -2.59 -3.50
C THR A 248 22.63 -2.63 -3.50
N PRO A 249 23.28 -2.91 -4.65
CA PRO A 249 24.74 -2.89 -4.71
C PRO A 249 25.31 -1.52 -4.33
N LEU A 250 26.38 -1.48 -3.54
CA LEU A 250 27.12 -0.25 -3.21
C LEU A 250 27.69 0.43 -4.45
N SER A 251 28.02 -0.37 -5.49
CA SER A 251 28.47 0.14 -6.79
C SER A 251 27.34 0.74 -7.66
N GLY A 252 26.10 0.74 -7.15
CA GLY A 252 24.92 1.04 -7.97
C GLY A 252 24.50 -0.14 -8.83
N GLY A 253 23.30 -0.07 -9.40
CA GLY A 253 22.73 -1.11 -10.23
C GLY A 253 21.37 -1.59 -9.76
N GLU A 254 20.96 -2.76 -10.21
CA GLU A 254 19.64 -3.28 -9.97
C GLU A 254 19.46 -3.70 -8.51
N ARG A 255 18.35 -3.24 -7.92
CA ARG A 255 17.92 -3.61 -6.59
C ARG A 255 17.29 -5.01 -6.61
N ARG A 256 17.67 -5.84 -5.64
CA ARG A 256 17.03 -7.13 -5.38
C ARG A 256 16.01 -7.01 -4.25
N ARG A 257 15.00 -7.87 -4.27
CA ARG A 257 13.94 -7.92 -3.27
C ARG A 257 13.52 -9.35 -3.01
N ALA A 258 13.09 -9.60 -1.78
CA ALA A 258 12.41 -10.83 -1.38
C ALA A 258 11.26 -10.52 -0.45
N VAL A 259 10.20 -11.32 -0.46
CA VAL A 259 9.16 -11.28 0.57
C VAL A 259 9.47 -12.33 1.61
N ILE A 260 9.58 -11.87 2.83
CA ILE A 260 9.87 -12.70 4.00
C ILE A 260 8.63 -12.73 4.90
N THR A 261 8.30 -13.89 5.42
CA THR A 261 7.29 -14.04 6.48
C THR A 261 7.89 -14.70 7.71
N MET A 262 7.30 -14.45 8.87
CA MET A 262 7.75 -15.02 10.14
C MET A 262 6.62 -15.05 11.16
N ASN A 263 6.80 -15.83 12.23
CA ASN A 263 5.93 -15.76 13.39
C ASN A 263 6.08 -14.43 14.14
N PRO A 264 5.12 -14.03 14.99
CA PRO A 264 5.19 -12.77 15.76
C PRO A 264 6.38 -12.67 16.72
N ASP A 265 6.98 -13.78 17.08
CA ASP A 265 8.20 -13.84 17.91
C ASP A 265 9.51 -13.79 17.10
N GLY A 266 9.42 -13.70 15.75
CA GLY A 266 10.55 -13.68 14.83
C GLY A 266 11.05 -15.09 14.45
N SER A 267 10.39 -16.16 14.89
CA SER A 267 10.72 -17.54 14.51
C SER A 267 10.10 -17.93 13.16
N ASP A 268 10.45 -19.09 12.64
CA ASP A 268 9.93 -19.67 11.38
C ASP A 268 10.01 -18.70 10.18
N ILE A 269 11.21 -18.19 9.91
CA ILE A 269 11.47 -17.23 8.82
C ILE A 269 11.38 -17.95 7.48
N ARG A 270 10.43 -17.53 6.63
CA ARG A 270 10.16 -18.11 5.31
C ARG A 270 10.32 -17.08 4.21
N THR A 271 10.85 -17.49 3.06
CA THR A 271 10.87 -16.70 1.83
C THR A 271 9.64 -17.05 1.01
N ALA A 272 8.64 -16.17 1.04
CA ALA A 272 7.39 -16.35 0.28
C ALA A 272 7.56 -16.02 -1.20
N ILE A 273 8.36 -14.99 -1.53
CA ILE A 273 8.76 -14.64 -2.91
C ILE A 273 10.26 -14.50 -2.94
N THR A 274 10.91 -15.27 -3.81
CA THR A 274 12.37 -15.23 -3.95
C THR A 274 12.83 -14.04 -4.80
N PRO A 275 14.12 -13.66 -4.70
CA PRO A 275 14.66 -12.60 -5.53
C PRO A 275 14.54 -12.86 -7.04
N GLU A 276 14.67 -14.12 -7.46
CA GLU A 276 14.57 -14.53 -8.86
C GLU A 276 13.12 -14.45 -9.36
N GLN A 277 12.13 -14.74 -8.52
CA GLN A 277 10.72 -14.55 -8.84
C GLN A 277 10.40 -13.05 -8.99
N TRP A 278 10.83 -12.24 -8.02
CA TRP A 278 10.59 -10.79 -8.07
C TRP A 278 11.29 -10.09 -9.25
N ALA A 279 12.48 -10.53 -9.64
CA ALA A 279 13.23 -9.97 -10.73
C ALA A 279 12.54 -10.09 -12.11
N ARG A 280 11.55 -10.99 -12.26
CA ARG A 280 10.74 -11.08 -13.48
C ARG A 280 9.76 -9.93 -13.65
N GLY A 281 9.56 -9.14 -12.61
CA GLY A 281 8.59 -8.06 -12.49
C GLY A 281 7.61 -8.30 -11.35
N GLY A 282 7.43 -7.31 -10.48
CA GLY A 282 6.50 -7.44 -9.37
C GLY A 282 6.52 -6.25 -8.42
N HIS A 283 5.39 -6.06 -7.70
CA HIS A 283 5.22 -5.00 -6.71
C HIS A 283 3.97 -5.25 -5.84
N HIS A 284 3.88 -4.56 -4.70
CA HIS A 284 2.71 -4.44 -3.80
C HIS A 284 2.21 -5.76 -3.21
N ILE A 285 3.03 -6.31 -2.31
CA ILE A 285 2.66 -7.48 -1.51
C ILE A 285 1.68 -7.10 -0.40
N ASN A 286 0.66 -7.94 -0.17
CA ASN A 286 -0.25 -7.83 0.95
C ASN A 286 -0.73 -9.22 1.41
N TRP A 287 -1.31 -9.31 2.62
CA TRP A 287 -1.99 -10.50 3.08
C TRP A 287 -3.36 -10.67 2.41
N MET A 288 -3.73 -11.90 2.11
CA MET A 288 -5.12 -12.26 1.81
C MET A 288 -5.92 -12.47 3.11
N PRO A 289 -7.26 -12.38 3.06
CA PRO A 289 -8.12 -12.47 4.25
C PRO A 289 -8.02 -13.79 5.02
N ASP A 290 -7.61 -14.88 4.36
CA ASP A 290 -7.44 -16.19 4.99
C ASP A 290 -6.26 -16.25 5.97
N GLY A 291 -5.31 -15.30 5.86
CA GLY A 291 -4.15 -15.17 6.72
C GLY A 291 -3.01 -16.16 6.42
N ASP A 292 -3.22 -17.09 5.51
CA ASP A 292 -2.21 -18.06 5.07
C ASP A 292 -1.58 -17.69 3.73
N HIS A 293 -2.31 -16.95 2.88
CA HIS A 293 -1.83 -16.54 1.57
C HIS A 293 -1.53 -15.04 1.52
N LEU A 294 -0.59 -14.72 0.66
CA LEU A 294 -0.21 -13.37 0.24
C LEU A 294 -0.71 -13.12 -1.16
N SER A 295 -1.04 -11.86 -1.46
CA SER A 295 -1.31 -11.40 -2.83
C SER A 295 -0.24 -10.42 -3.27
N MET A 296 0.09 -10.43 -4.56
CA MET A 296 1.09 -9.55 -5.16
C MET A 296 0.82 -9.38 -6.64
N ASN A 297 1.18 -8.24 -7.21
CA ASN A 297 1.41 -8.17 -8.66
C ASN A 297 2.76 -8.84 -8.96
N LEU A 298 2.79 -9.87 -9.78
CA LEU A 298 4.00 -10.63 -10.09
C LEU A 298 3.91 -11.25 -11.48
N ASN A 299 5.00 -11.22 -12.23
CA ASN A 299 5.12 -11.95 -13.49
C ASN A 299 5.55 -13.39 -13.19
N ILE A 300 4.64 -14.36 -13.39
CA ILE A 300 4.92 -15.77 -13.09
C ILE A 300 5.16 -16.63 -14.33
N ASP A 301 4.66 -16.23 -15.48
CA ASP A 301 4.73 -17.03 -16.71
C ASP A 301 5.68 -16.48 -17.77
N GLY A 302 6.31 -15.31 -17.51
CA GLY A 302 7.26 -14.64 -18.40
C GLY A 302 6.61 -13.93 -19.59
N LYS A 303 5.29 -13.74 -19.57
CA LYS A 303 4.60 -12.88 -20.54
C LYS A 303 4.84 -11.39 -20.24
N GLU A 304 4.38 -10.54 -21.11
CA GLU A 304 4.39 -9.10 -20.90
C GLU A 304 3.37 -8.71 -19.81
N GLY A 305 3.82 -7.91 -18.82
CA GLY A 305 2.99 -7.45 -17.73
C GLY A 305 3.14 -8.26 -16.44
N VAL A 306 2.19 -8.09 -15.54
CA VAL A 306 2.11 -8.80 -14.26
C VAL A 306 0.69 -9.29 -14.05
N GLU A 307 0.54 -10.40 -13.33
CA GLU A 307 -0.72 -10.95 -12.87
C GLU A 307 -0.91 -10.57 -11.38
N ILE A 308 -2.15 -10.56 -10.88
CA ILE A 308 -2.39 -10.64 -9.43
C ILE A 308 -2.25 -12.10 -9.05
N VAL A 309 -1.28 -12.42 -8.22
CA VAL A 309 -1.01 -13.78 -7.77
C VAL A 309 -1.45 -14.01 -6.34
N SER A 310 -1.66 -15.27 -6.00
CA SER A 310 -1.76 -15.80 -4.64
C SER A 310 -0.57 -16.72 -4.40
N VAL A 311 0.06 -16.62 -3.22
CA VAL A 311 1.15 -17.48 -2.77
C VAL A 311 1.01 -17.74 -1.28
N LYS A 312 1.26 -18.97 -0.84
CA LYS A 312 1.25 -19.28 0.58
C LYS A 312 2.44 -18.61 1.29
N TYR A 313 2.30 -18.32 2.58
CA TYR A 313 3.33 -17.63 3.39
C TYR A 313 4.73 -18.28 3.33
N ASP A 314 4.83 -19.57 3.00
CA ASP A 314 6.09 -20.33 2.89
C ASP A 314 6.62 -20.43 1.45
N GLY A 315 6.01 -19.72 0.50
CA GLY A 315 6.39 -19.70 -0.92
C GLY A 315 5.77 -20.83 -1.77
N THR A 316 5.01 -21.72 -1.16
CA THR A 316 4.28 -22.77 -1.87
C THR A 316 2.96 -22.25 -2.47
N ASP A 317 2.29 -23.03 -3.31
CA ASP A 317 0.99 -22.74 -3.93
C ASP A 317 0.94 -21.37 -4.67
N LEU A 318 2.05 -20.98 -5.32
CA LEU A 318 2.09 -19.78 -6.16
C LEU A 318 1.23 -20.00 -7.41
N LYS A 319 0.20 -19.18 -7.57
CA LYS A 319 -0.74 -19.28 -8.72
C LYS A 319 -1.32 -17.90 -9.07
N GLU A 320 -1.83 -17.79 -10.30
CA GLU A 320 -2.62 -16.65 -10.74
C GLU A 320 -3.96 -16.61 -9.97
N ALA A 321 -4.29 -15.44 -9.42
CA ALA A 321 -5.61 -15.11 -8.88
C ALA A 321 -6.43 -14.31 -9.90
N TYR A 322 -5.76 -13.40 -10.65
CA TYR A 322 -6.36 -12.64 -11.73
C TYR A 322 -5.32 -12.28 -12.79
N PRO A 323 -5.63 -12.41 -14.11
CA PRO A 323 -4.64 -12.35 -15.19
C PRO A 323 -4.09 -10.95 -15.49
N ILE A 324 -4.72 -9.88 -15.00
CA ILE A 324 -4.31 -8.50 -15.28
C ILE A 324 -4.00 -7.80 -13.96
N GLY A 325 -2.73 -7.82 -13.57
CA GLY A 325 -2.22 -7.10 -12.39
C GLY A 325 -1.88 -5.66 -12.71
N SER A 326 -2.01 -4.78 -11.75
CA SER A 326 -1.47 -3.40 -11.70
C SER A 326 -1.80 -2.77 -10.36
N GLY A 327 -1.13 -1.65 -10.05
CA GLY A 327 -1.43 -0.81 -8.89
C GLY A 327 -1.30 -1.52 -7.55
N HIS A 328 -2.26 -1.30 -6.65
CA HIS A 328 -2.23 -1.70 -5.24
C HIS A 328 -3.38 -2.68 -4.91
N PRO A 329 -3.26 -3.97 -5.25
CA PRO A 329 -4.35 -4.93 -5.05
C PRO A 329 -4.62 -5.18 -3.56
N SER A 330 -5.87 -4.94 -3.15
CA SER A 330 -6.37 -5.17 -1.80
C SER A 330 -7.59 -6.08 -1.85
N PHE A 331 -7.50 -7.25 -1.22
CA PHE A 331 -8.60 -8.19 -1.12
C PHE A 331 -9.63 -7.72 -0.10
N ASN A 332 -10.90 -8.01 -0.35
CA ASN A 332 -12.00 -7.62 0.54
C ASN A 332 -11.86 -8.30 1.90
N VAL A 333 -11.76 -7.51 2.96
CA VAL A 333 -11.49 -7.98 4.32
C VAL A 333 -12.65 -8.76 4.95
N ALA A 334 -13.87 -8.63 4.42
CA ALA A 334 -15.04 -9.40 4.84
C ALA A 334 -15.14 -10.77 4.14
N GLY A 335 -14.16 -11.13 3.31
CA GLY A 335 -14.11 -12.42 2.62
C GLY A 335 -15.00 -12.51 1.38
N LEU A 336 -15.49 -11.39 0.87
CA LEU A 336 -16.17 -11.36 -0.42
C LEU A 336 -15.15 -11.52 -1.57
N PRO A 337 -15.55 -12.08 -2.73
CA PRO A 337 -14.62 -12.41 -3.82
C PRO A 337 -14.18 -11.19 -4.63
N TYR A 338 -13.88 -10.08 -3.95
CA TYR A 338 -13.51 -8.82 -4.57
C TYR A 338 -12.08 -8.40 -4.24
N ILE A 339 -11.40 -7.88 -5.25
CA ILE A 339 -10.15 -7.13 -5.13
C ILE A 339 -10.43 -5.72 -5.59
N VAL A 340 -9.99 -4.71 -4.83
CA VAL A 340 -9.89 -3.35 -5.33
C VAL A 340 -8.43 -3.03 -5.63
N THR A 341 -8.16 -2.35 -6.75
CA THR A 341 -6.84 -1.91 -7.14
C THR A 341 -6.92 -0.66 -8.02
N ASP A 342 -5.91 0.17 -7.99
CA ASP A 342 -5.67 1.19 -9.00
C ASP A 342 -4.87 0.60 -10.17
N ALA A 343 -4.39 1.45 -11.07
CA ALA A 343 -3.57 1.02 -12.19
C ALA A 343 -2.46 2.02 -12.48
N TYR A 344 -1.31 1.49 -12.89
CA TYR A 344 -0.20 2.32 -13.34
C TYR A 344 -0.27 2.63 -14.83
N ALA A 345 0.14 3.84 -15.17
CA ALA A 345 0.31 4.22 -16.58
C ALA A 345 1.38 3.34 -17.22
N GLY A 346 1.05 2.77 -18.38
CA GLY A 346 1.92 1.82 -19.08
C GLY A 346 1.70 0.35 -18.75
N GLU A 347 0.95 0.03 -17.69
CA GLU A 347 0.53 -1.36 -17.38
C GLU A 347 -0.88 -1.66 -17.89
N VAL A 348 -1.89 -0.94 -17.42
CA VAL A 348 -3.30 -1.14 -17.80
C VAL A 348 -3.89 0.08 -18.50
N VAL A 349 -3.33 1.26 -18.28
CA VAL A 349 -3.89 2.55 -18.74
C VAL A 349 -3.03 3.23 -19.78
N ALA A 350 -3.68 3.80 -20.78
CA ALA A 350 -3.04 4.51 -21.89
C ALA A 350 -2.63 5.98 -21.57
N GLY A 351 -2.21 6.30 -20.35
CA GLY A 351 -1.46 7.53 -20.05
C GLY A 351 -2.16 8.87 -20.27
N LYS A 352 -3.47 8.99 -20.00
CA LYS A 352 -4.20 10.26 -20.10
C LYS A 352 -4.35 11.01 -18.76
N GLY A 353 -3.64 10.57 -17.71
CA GLY A 353 -3.77 11.12 -16.35
C GLY A 353 -5.04 10.68 -15.62
N LEU A 354 -5.89 9.87 -16.22
CA LEU A 354 -7.01 9.20 -15.53
C LEU A 354 -6.60 7.79 -15.17
N THR A 355 -6.70 7.48 -13.89
CA THR A 355 -6.39 6.16 -13.32
C THR A 355 -7.69 5.51 -12.89
N PRO A 356 -8.01 4.30 -13.37
CA PRO A 356 -9.17 3.56 -12.91
C PRO A 356 -8.93 3.04 -11.49
N ILE A 357 -9.98 3.11 -10.67
CA ILE A 357 -10.10 2.30 -9.47
C ILE A 357 -10.92 1.08 -9.88
N ARG A 358 -10.23 -0.04 -10.01
CA ARG A 358 -10.79 -1.29 -10.54
C ARG A 358 -11.38 -2.12 -9.41
N LEU A 359 -12.59 -2.61 -9.58
CA LEU A 359 -13.17 -3.64 -8.72
C LEU A 359 -13.24 -4.95 -9.51
N ILE A 360 -12.51 -5.94 -9.03
CA ILE A 360 -12.32 -7.24 -9.67
C ILE A 360 -13.06 -8.30 -8.85
N ASN A 361 -13.94 -9.05 -9.47
CA ASN A 361 -14.44 -10.29 -8.91
C ASN A 361 -13.53 -11.43 -9.38
N TYR A 362 -12.64 -11.90 -8.51
CA TYR A 362 -11.62 -12.88 -8.89
C TYR A 362 -12.17 -14.32 -9.03
N GLU A 363 -13.33 -14.64 -8.47
CA GLU A 363 -14.00 -15.94 -8.69
C GLU A 363 -14.71 -15.98 -10.05
N GLN A 364 -15.37 -14.88 -10.43
CA GLN A 364 -16.07 -14.78 -11.73
C GLN A 364 -15.14 -14.35 -12.86
N GLN A 365 -13.90 -13.95 -12.55
CA GLN A 365 -12.91 -13.42 -13.51
C GLN A 365 -13.47 -12.22 -14.30
N THR A 366 -14.13 -11.31 -13.61
CA THR A 366 -14.72 -10.08 -14.18
C THR A 366 -14.22 -8.85 -13.45
N GLU A 367 -14.15 -7.73 -14.15
CA GLU A 367 -13.81 -6.44 -13.56
C GLU A 367 -14.65 -5.31 -14.12
N TYR A 368 -14.75 -4.23 -13.35
CA TYR A 368 -15.28 -2.95 -13.82
C TYR A 368 -14.59 -1.78 -13.10
N ASN A 369 -14.62 -0.61 -13.71
CA ASN A 369 -14.11 0.60 -13.07
C ASN A 369 -15.12 1.14 -12.07
N LEU A 370 -14.78 1.10 -10.79
CA LEU A 370 -15.54 1.72 -9.71
C LEU A 370 -15.50 3.25 -9.84
N ALA A 371 -14.34 3.79 -10.18
CA ALA A 371 -14.07 5.20 -10.38
C ALA A 371 -12.96 5.41 -11.41
N GLU A 372 -12.86 6.64 -11.93
CA GLU A 372 -11.66 7.13 -12.62
C GLU A 372 -11.22 8.42 -11.92
N VAL A 373 -9.97 8.45 -11.46
CA VAL A 373 -9.39 9.61 -10.76
C VAL A 373 -8.24 10.20 -11.55
N TYR A 374 -8.12 11.52 -11.49
CA TYR A 374 -6.96 12.18 -12.04
C TYR A 374 -5.77 11.99 -11.11
N LEU A 375 -4.68 11.46 -11.67
CA LEU A 375 -3.36 11.44 -11.06
C LEU A 375 -2.40 12.15 -12.02
N PRO A 376 -1.66 13.18 -11.57
CA PRO A 376 -0.76 13.92 -12.44
C PRO A 376 0.37 13.01 -12.93
N PRO A 377 0.93 13.29 -14.13
CA PRO A 377 2.11 12.59 -14.62
C PRO A 377 3.26 12.70 -13.62
N ILE A 378 3.99 11.62 -13.43
CA ILE A 378 5.13 11.56 -12.52
C ILE A 378 6.27 12.40 -13.11
N TRP A 379 6.52 13.59 -12.53
CA TRP A 379 7.67 14.44 -12.87
C TRP A 379 8.85 14.23 -11.91
N ASN A 380 8.55 13.79 -10.69
CA ASN A 380 9.51 13.37 -9.68
C ASN A 380 8.89 12.24 -8.87
N PHE A 381 9.60 11.12 -8.76
CA PHE A 381 9.08 9.91 -8.12
C PHE A 381 8.79 10.09 -6.62
N GLU A 382 9.45 11.05 -5.95
CA GLU A 382 9.19 11.41 -4.56
C GLU A 382 7.77 11.98 -4.36
N PHE A 383 7.30 12.79 -5.32
CA PHE A 383 6.02 13.51 -5.22
C PHE A 383 4.87 12.85 -5.98
N ARG A 384 5.08 11.64 -6.50
CA ARG A 384 4.00 10.93 -7.17
C ARG A 384 2.79 10.77 -6.26
N VAL A 385 1.61 10.76 -6.83
CA VAL A 385 0.37 10.48 -6.12
C VAL A 385 -0.11 9.11 -6.55
N ASP A 386 -0.16 8.20 -5.60
CA ASP A 386 -0.72 6.87 -5.77
C ASP A 386 -2.13 6.81 -5.15
N ALA A 387 -3.08 6.17 -5.81
CA ALA A 387 -4.46 6.16 -5.34
C ALA A 387 -4.64 5.28 -4.07
N HIS A 388 -3.86 4.21 -3.92
CA HIS A 388 -3.85 3.34 -2.74
C HIS A 388 -5.24 2.89 -2.28
N PRO A 389 -6.11 2.32 -3.13
CA PRO A 389 -7.47 1.99 -2.72
C PRO A 389 -7.50 0.99 -1.56
N ALA A 390 -8.16 1.36 -0.47
CA ALA A 390 -8.23 0.61 0.77
C ALA A 390 -9.67 0.32 1.17
N TRP A 391 -9.95 -0.94 1.54
CA TRP A 391 -11.23 -1.32 2.13
C TRP A 391 -11.42 -0.73 3.53
N ASP A 392 -12.66 -0.40 3.87
CA ASP A 392 -13.03 -0.25 5.26
C ASP A 392 -13.11 -1.62 5.96
N ARG A 393 -13.22 -1.64 7.28
CA ARG A 393 -13.25 -2.90 8.06
C ARG A 393 -14.46 -3.79 7.78
N THR A 394 -15.53 -3.23 7.20
CA THR A 394 -16.75 -3.99 6.84
C THR A 394 -16.70 -4.54 5.42
N GLY A 395 -15.71 -4.14 4.61
CA GLY A 395 -15.63 -4.48 3.20
C GLY A 395 -16.69 -3.81 2.32
N ARG A 396 -17.36 -2.77 2.85
CA ARG A 396 -18.45 -2.04 2.16
C ARG A 396 -17.96 -0.76 1.48
N TYR A 397 -16.97 -0.09 2.04
CA TYR A 397 -16.43 1.14 1.50
C TYR A 397 -15.00 0.98 1.01
N VAL A 398 -14.67 1.69 -0.06
CA VAL A 398 -13.30 1.83 -0.57
C VAL A 398 -12.90 3.28 -0.51
N VAL A 399 -11.79 3.57 0.16
CA VAL A 399 -11.20 4.91 0.24
C VAL A 399 -9.97 4.97 -0.65
N PHE A 400 -9.79 6.04 -1.42
CA PHE A 400 -8.66 6.19 -2.32
C PHE A 400 -8.25 7.65 -2.50
N ASN A 401 -6.95 7.86 -2.75
CA ASN A 401 -6.41 9.18 -3.03
C ASN A 401 -6.64 9.59 -4.48
N GLY A 402 -6.64 10.89 -4.74
CA GLY A 402 -6.68 11.49 -6.06
C GLY A 402 -6.14 12.91 -6.03
N VAL A 403 -6.30 13.63 -7.13
CA VAL A 403 -5.95 15.05 -7.23
C VAL A 403 -7.13 15.83 -7.79
N LYS A 404 -7.47 16.94 -7.13
CA LYS A 404 -8.50 17.90 -7.53
C LYS A 404 -7.92 19.31 -7.44
N ASP A 405 -8.08 20.10 -8.48
CA ASP A 405 -7.61 21.48 -8.56
C ASP A 405 -6.11 21.65 -8.23
N GLY A 406 -5.29 20.63 -8.58
CA GLY A 406 -3.86 20.61 -8.36
C GLY A 406 -3.42 20.15 -6.96
N HIS A 407 -4.34 19.81 -6.07
CA HIS A 407 -4.08 19.37 -4.71
C HIS A 407 -4.53 17.92 -4.47
N ARG A 408 -3.79 17.19 -3.64
CA ARG A 408 -4.18 15.86 -3.20
C ARG A 408 -5.49 15.91 -2.44
N CYS A 409 -6.31 14.92 -2.67
CA CYS A 409 -7.63 14.79 -2.04
C CYS A 409 -7.96 13.30 -1.81
N VAL A 410 -8.99 13.04 -1.02
CA VAL A 410 -9.42 11.69 -0.68
C VAL A 410 -10.88 11.50 -1.08
N TYR A 411 -11.14 10.40 -1.80
CA TYR A 411 -12.47 9.96 -2.21
C TYR A 411 -12.87 8.70 -1.44
N MET A 412 -14.17 8.47 -1.38
CA MET A 412 -14.76 7.23 -0.87
C MET A 412 -15.86 6.76 -1.82
N ALA A 413 -15.86 5.46 -2.09
CA ALA A 413 -16.91 4.78 -2.83
C ALA A 413 -17.63 3.76 -1.94
N GLU A 414 -18.96 3.69 -2.04
CA GLU A 414 -19.75 2.64 -1.44
C GLU A 414 -19.93 1.50 -2.44
N ILE A 415 -19.70 0.26 -2.01
CA ILE A 415 -19.89 -0.93 -2.83
C ILE A 415 -21.26 -1.53 -2.52
N ASN A 416 -22.15 -1.51 -3.49
CA ASN A 416 -23.45 -2.17 -3.39
C ASN A 416 -23.27 -3.63 -3.85
N HIS A 417 -23.51 -4.57 -2.95
CA HIS A 417 -23.44 -6.03 -3.20
C HIS A 417 -24.76 -6.59 -3.68
#